data_f554a8562c8d0b8c147b89ed5dc4d18d
#
_entry.id   f554a8562c8d0b8c147b89ed5dc4d18d
#
_cell.length_a   1.000
_cell.length_b   1.000
_cell.length_c   1.000
_cell.angle_alpha   90.00
_cell.angle_beta   90.00
_cell.angle_gamma   90.00
#
_symmetry.space_group_name_H-M   'P 1'
#
loop_
_entity.id
_entity.type
_entity.pdbx_description
1 polymer ?
#
loop_
_entity_poly.entity_id
_entity_poly.type
_entity_poly.pdbx_seq_one_letter_code
_entity_poly.pdbx_strand_id
1 'polypeptide(L)'
;MVFCQLGLQYFPDRSAALREMRRVLAAGGRLVLLVWGPIQHSPGYAILADALERHLGVEAATIMRAPFGLGDPEQLRALVTGAGFGHVEIRSSVGKVRFASPEHFLRYQVAGSPLAGPVSQADDRSRQALMQMASTALQTFASADGFAFPIEGNVAVARKLPVAYRA
;
A
#
# COMPACT_ATOMS: atom_id res chain seq x y z
N MET A 1 -3.45 -4.87 -22.95
CA MET A 1 -3.23 -5.09 -21.51
C MET A 1 -3.29 -3.76 -20.79
N VAL A 2 -3.89 -3.70 -19.61
CA VAL A 2 -3.82 -2.56 -18.68
C VAL A 2 -3.03 -2.99 -17.46
N PHE A 3 -2.13 -2.13 -17.00
CA PHE A 3 -1.32 -2.34 -15.82
C PHE A 3 -1.49 -1.17 -14.86
N CYS A 4 -1.81 -1.45 -13.59
CA CYS A 4 -1.93 -0.43 -12.54
C CYS A 4 -1.15 -0.90 -11.31
N GLN A 5 0.01 -0.27 -11.11
CA GLN A 5 0.92 -0.57 -10.01
C GLN A 5 0.79 0.49 -8.93
N LEU A 6 0.39 0.06 -7.73
CA LEU A 6 0.30 0.90 -6.52
C LEU A 6 -0.51 2.19 -6.72
N GLY A 7 -1.52 2.14 -7.61
CA GLY A 7 -2.36 3.30 -7.94
C GLY A 7 -3.82 3.13 -7.51
N LEU A 8 -4.35 1.89 -7.55
CA LEU A 8 -5.78 1.64 -7.35
C LEU A 8 -6.29 2.13 -5.97
N GLN A 9 -5.48 2.02 -4.93
CA GLN A 9 -5.83 2.44 -3.58
C GLN A 9 -6.10 3.94 -3.45
N TYR A 10 -5.61 4.76 -4.38
CA TYR A 10 -5.74 6.22 -4.35
C TYR A 10 -6.89 6.75 -5.22
N PHE A 11 -7.57 5.91 -6.00
CA PHE A 11 -8.74 6.35 -6.75
C PHE A 11 -9.91 6.61 -5.80
N PRO A 12 -10.60 7.77 -5.91
CA PRO A 12 -11.79 8.07 -5.11
C PRO A 12 -12.91 7.05 -5.33
N ASP A 13 -13.17 6.67 -6.58
CA ASP A 13 -14.07 5.56 -6.96
C ASP A 13 -13.27 4.46 -7.66
N ARG A 14 -12.86 3.47 -6.87
CA ARG A 14 -12.10 2.31 -7.33
C ARG A 14 -12.88 1.46 -8.33
N SER A 15 -14.19 1.34 -8.11
CA SER A 15 -15.07 0.57 -8.99
C SER A 15 -15.23 1.24 -10.36
N ALA A 16 -15.39 2.57 -10.40
CA ALA A 16 -15.42 3.33 -11.65
C ALA A 16 -14.08 3.22 -12.39
N ALA A 17 -12.95 3.36 -11.70
CA ALA A 17 -11.64 3.21 -12.29
C ALA A 17 -11.44 1.82 -12.93
N LEU A 18 -11.85 0.75 -12.23
CA LEU A 18 -11.77 -0.61 -12.76
C LEU A 18 -12.71 -0.82 -13.96
N ARG A 19 -13.92 -0.25 -13.93
CA ARG A 19 -14.83 -0.28 -15.10
C ARG A 19 -14.22 0.42 -16.32
N GLU A 20 -13.54 1.56 -16.14
CA GLU A 20 -12.85 2.25 -17.22
C GLU A 20 -11.63 1.48 -17.74
N MET A 21 -10.85 0.88 -16.85
CA MET A 21 -9.77 -0.04 -17.25
C MET A 21 -10.33 -1.20 -18.10
N ARG A 22 -11.49 -1.76 -17.70
CA ARG A 22 -12.16 -2.80 -18.47
C ARG A 22 -12.70 -2.26 -19.81
N ARG A 23 -13.26 -1.05 -19.85
CA ARG A 23 -13.81 -0.45 -21.07
C ARG A 23 -12.77 -0.36 -22.17
N VAL A 24 -11.57 0.13 -21.84
CA VAL A 24 -10.47 0.36 -22.81
C VAL A 24 -9.76 -0.93 -23.27
N LEU A 25 -9.97 -2.05 -22.58
CA LEU A 25 -9.41 -3.34 -22.97
C LEU A 25 -10.19 -3.93 -24.15
N ALA A 26 -9.49 -4.54 -25.09
CA ALA A 26 -10.09 -5.45 -26.07
C ALA A 26 -10.68 -6.70 -25.40
N ALA A 27 -11.57 -7.42 -26.09
CA ALA A 27 -12.06 -8.71 -25.63
C ALA A 27 -10.89 -9.69 -25.40
N GLY A 28 -10.89 -10.42 -24.28
CA GLY A 28 -9.79 -11.27 -23.88
C GLY A 28 -8.58 -10.53 -23.30
N GLY A 29 -8.60 -9.21 -23.31
CA GLY A 29 -7.54 -8.37 -22.76
C GLY A 29 -7.34 -8.59 -21.25
N ARG A 30 -6.12 -8.33 -20.77
CA ARG A 30 -5.72 -8.57 -19.38
C ARG A 30 -5.60 -7.28 -18.58
N LEU A 31 -6.09 -7.32 -17.35
CA LEU A 31 -5.78 -6.38 -16.29
C LEU A 31 -4.72 -7.01 -15.37
N VAL A 32 -3.72 -6.23 -15.00
CA VAL A 32 -2.73 -6.59 -13.97
C VAL A 32 -2.69 -5.45 -12.95
N LEU A 33 -2.94 -5.79 -11.70
CA LEU A 33 -2.88 -4.86 -10.58
C LEU A 33 -1.77 -5.30 -9.61
N LEU A 34 -1.09 -4.33 -9.02
CA LEU A 34 -0.29 -4.53 -7.82
C LEU A 34 -0.79 -3.56 -6.76
N VAL A 35 -1.14 -4.07 -5.59
CA VAL A 35 -1.46 -3.28 -4.38
C VAL A 35 -0.66 -3.83 -3.20
N TRP A 36 -0.42 -3.00 -2.17
CA TRP A 36 0.19 -3.52 -0.95
C TRP A 36 -0.76 -4.49 -0.24
N GLY A 37 -0.20 -5.52 0.41
CA GLY A 37 -0.89 -6.40 1.33
C GLY A 37 -1.29 -5.68 2.63
N PRO A 38 -1.82 -6.40 3.65
CA PRO A 38 -2.15 -5.80 4.94
C PRO A 38 -0.93 -5.14 5.57
N ILE A 39 -1.09 -3.96 6.19
CA ILE A 39 0.03 -3.22 6.79
C ILE A 39 0.75 -4.05 7.86
N GLN A 40 0.06 -4.97 8.54
CA GLN A 40 0.62 -5.89 9.54
C GLN A 40 1.69 -6.81 8.95
N HIS A 41 1.64 -7.09 7.63
CA HIS A 41 2.65 -7.88 6.91
C HIS A 41 3.83 -7.00 6.44
N SER A 42 3.82 -5.71 6.79
CA SER A 42 4.84 -4.72 6.47
C SER A 42 5.26 -3.98 7.75
N PRO A 43 5.93 -4.69 8.70
CA PRO A 43 6.06 -4.24 10.09
C PRO A 43 6.73 -2.87 10.25
N GLY A 44 7.66 -2.48 9.38
CA GLY A 44 8.25 -1.15 9.45
C GLY A 44 7.25 -0.02 9.25
N TYR A 45 6.28 -0.22 8.36
CA TYR A 45 5.19 0.75 8.14
C TYR A 45 4.15 0.71 9.25
N ALA A 46 3.85 -0.48 9.79
CA ALA A 46 2.94 -0.62 10.93
C ALA A 46 3.49 0.12 12.16
N ILE A 47 4.77 -0.08 12.50
CA ILE A 47 5.46 0.62 13.59
C ILE A 47 5.39 2.15 13.41
N LEU A 48 5.65 2.64 12.19
CA LEU A 48 5.55 4.07 11.92
C LEU A 48 4.13 4.59 12.07
N ALA A 49 3.13 3.85 11.58
CA ALA A 49 1.72 4.22 11.72
C ALA A 49 1.29 4.30 13.19
N ASP A 50 1.72 3.35 14.03
CA ASP A 50 1.40 3.32 15.46
C ASP A 50 2.09 4.46 16.23
N ALA A 51 3.34 4.79 15.85
CA ALA A 51 4.05 5.95 16.41
C ALA A 51 3.38 7.28 16.01
N LEU A 52 2.94 7.41 14.75
CA LEU A 52 2.17 8.56 14.28
C LEU A 52 0.85 8.73 15.05
N GLU A 53 0.11 7.64 15.23
CA GLU A 53 -1.16 7.66 15.99
C GLU A 53 -0.96 8.14 17.41
N ARG A 54 0.05 7.62 18.10
CA ARG A 54 0.34 7.94 19.50
C ARG A 54 0.77 9.39 19.71
N HIS A 55 1.56 9.94 18.78
CA HIS A 55 2.20 11.25 18.99
C HIS A 55 1.59 12.39 18.17
N LEU A 56 0.93 12.08 17.04
CA LEU A 56 0.32 13.08 16.14
C LEU A 56 -1.15 12.83 15.86
N GLY A 57 -1.73 11.76 16.42
CA GLY A 57 -3.14 11.44 16.28
C GLY A 57 -3.49 10.57 15.07
N VAL A 58 -4.77 10.16 15.05
CA VAL A 58 -5.31 9.18 14.08
C VAL A 58 -5.22 9.67 12.62
N GLU A 59 -5.30 10.98 12.40
CA GLU A 59 -5.23 11.56 11.04
C GLU A 59 -3.87 11.31 10.39
N ALA A 60 -2.78 11.56 11.13
CA ALA A 60 -1.43 11.28 10.66
C ALA A 60 -1.20 9.79 10.40
N ALA A 61 -1.70 8.92 11.29
CA ALA A 61 -1.63 7.47 11.10
C ALA A 61 -2.43 7.00 9.88
N THR A 62 -3.58 7.62 9.59
CA THR A 62 -4.41 7.29 8.43
C THR A 62 -3.66 7.56 7.12
N ILE A 63 -2.86 8.62 7.05
CA ILE A 63 -2.00 8.89 5.88
C ILE A 63 -1.04 7.72 5.63
N MET A 64 -0.43 7.18 6.69
CA MET A 64 0.50 6.05 6.57
C MET A 64 -0.21 4.73 6.26
N ARG A 65 -1.44 4.53 6.74
CA ARG A 65 -2.23 3.32 6.50
C ARG A 65 -2.93 3.31 5.13
N ALA A 66 -3.19 4.48 4.54
CA ALA A 66 -3.94 4.60 3.28
C ALA A 66 -3.38 3.75 2.12
N PRO A 67 -2.05 3.66 1.88
CA PRO A 67 -1.48 2.81 0.84
C PRO A 67 -1.84 1.33 0.97
N PHE A 68 -2.14 0.86 2.19
CA PHE A 68 -2.43 -0.54 2.52
C PHE A 68 -3.94 -0.84 2.59
N GLY A 69 -4.80 0.12 2.25
CA GLY A 69 -6.27 0.03 2.39
C GLY A 69 -6.96 -0.96 1.43
N LEU A 70 -6.22 -1.64 0.55
CA LEU A 70 -6.68 -2.74 -0.31
C LEU A 70 -5.90 -4.03 -0.03
N GLY A 71 -5.34 -4.15 1.16
CA GLY A 71 -4.46 -5.26 1.51
C GLY A 71 -5.14 -6.63 1.56
N ASP A 72 -6.45 -6.69 1.80
CA ASP A 72 -7.22 -7.94 1.81
C ASP A 72 -7.40 -8.47 0.38
N PRO A 73 -6.87 -9.69 0.06
CA PRO A 73 -7.02 -10.30 -1.26
C PRO A 73 -8.48 -10.56 -1.64
N GLU A 74 -9.35 -10.89 -0.70
CA GLU A 74 -10.77 -11.16 -1.00
C GLU A 74 -11.53 -9.86 -1.30
N GLN A 75 -11.24 -8.78 -0.60
CA GLN A 75 -11.76 -7.46 -0.95
C GLN A 75 -11.30 -7.03 -2.36
N LEU A 76 -10.02 -7.24 -2.69
CA LEU A 76 -9.49 -6.95 -4.02
C LEU A 76 -10.18 -7.80 -5.09
N ARG A 77 -10.38 -9.10 -4.83
CA ARG A 77 -11.10 -10.02 -5.72
C ARG A 77 -12.53 -9.55 -5.98
N ALA A 78 -13.25 -9.20 -4.92
CA ALA A 78 -14.63 -8.72 -5.01
C ALA A 78 -14.73 -7.43 -5.85
N LEU A 79 -13.82 -6.48 -5.66
CA LEU A 79 -13.77 -5.24 -6.45
C LEU A 79 -13.54 -5.52 -7.94
N VAL A 80 -12.57 -6.36 -8.27
CA VAL A 80 -12.21 -6.69 -9.67
C VAL A 80 -13.36 -7.46 -10.35
N THR A 81 -13.93 -8.43 -9.65
CA THR A 81 -15.08 -9.21 -10.16
C THR A 81 -16.31 -8.32 -10.33
N GLY A 82 -16.59 -7.43 -9.36
CA GLY A 82 -17.71 -6.48 -9.41
C GLY A 82 -17.59 -5.47 -10.55
N ALA A 83 -16.38 -5.18 -11.03
CA ALA A 83 -16.15 -4.38 -12.23
C ALA A 83 -16.35 -5.15 -13.55
N GLY A 84 -16.74 -6.43 -13.48
CA GLY A 84 -17.08 -7.29 -14.63
C GLY A 84 -15.88 -8.02 -15.24
N PHE A 85 -14.75 -8.10 -14.55
CA PHE A 85 -13.66 -8.98 -14.95
C PHE A 85 -13.94 -10.43 -14.55
N GLY A 86 -13.43 -11.38 -15.34
CA GLY A 86 -13.43 -12.81 -15.03
C GLY A 86 -12.01 -13.36 -14.88
N HIS A 87 -11.90 -14.62 -14.47
CA HIS A 87 -10.62 -15.31 -14.25
C HIS A 87 -9.67 -14.50 -13.37
N VAL A 88 -10.17 -14.08 -12.18
CA VAL A 88 -9.40 -13.28 -11.24
C VAL A 88 -8.49 -14.19 -10.41
N GLU A 89 -7.19 -14.10 -10.68
CA GLU A 89 -6.15 -14.74 -9.87
C GLU A 89 -5.44 -13.70 -9.03
N ILE A 90 -5.24 -13.99 -7.75
CA ILE A 90 -4.48 -13.12 -6.84
C ILE A 90 -3.37 -13.95 -6.21
N ARG A 91 -2.15 -13.40 -6.23
CA ARG A 91 -0.97 -14.00 -5.62
C ARG A 91 -0.29 -12.97 -4.74
N SER A 92 -0.09 -13.32 -3.48
CA SER A 92 0.74 -12.53 -2.56
C SER A 92 2.22 -12.81 -2.81
N SER A 93 3.02 -11.77 -2.70
CA SER A 93 4.48 -11.83 -2.83
C SER A 93 5.12 -10.98 -1.75
N VAL A 94 6.16 -11.48 -1.14
CA VAL A 94 6.90 -10.78 -0.09
C VAL A 94 8.22 -10.28 -0.66
N GLY A 95 8.38 -8.97 -0.65
CA GLY A 95 9.64 -8.29 -0.94
C GLY A 95 10.35 -7.86 0.34
N LYS A 96 11.45 -7.09 0.17
CA LYS A 96 12.18 -6.47 1.28
C LYS A 96 12.35 -4.99 1.03
N VAL A 97 11.97 -4.18 2.03
CA VAL A 97 12.39 -2.78 2.15
C VAL A 97 13.78 -2.76 2.75
N ARG A 98 14.67 -1.95 2.18
CA ARG A 98 16.06 -1.82 2.66
C ARG A 98 16.46 -0.35 2.75
N PHE A 99 17.11 0.02 3.85
CA PHE A 99 17.70 1.33 4.07
C PHE A 99 19.03 1.18 4.84
N ALA A 100 19.82 2.25 4.91
CA ALA A 100 21.06 2.24 5.66
C ALA A 100 20.81 2.11 7.18
N SER A 101 19.73 2.70 7.69
CA SER A 101 19.34 2.63 9.11
C SER A 101 17.84 2.89 9.30
N PRO A 102 17.27 2.56 10.49
CA PRO A 102 15.91 2.95 10.86
C PRO A 102 15.65 4.45 10.69
N GLU A 103 16.58 5.31 11.11
CA GLU A 103 16.47 6.78 11.03
C GLU A 103 16.44 7.24 9.57
N HIS A 104 17.19 6.58 8.69
CA HIS A 104 17.17 6.89 7.25
C HIS A 104 15.79 6.53 6.65
N PHE A 105 15.25 5.39 6.98
CA PHE A 105 13.88 4.99 6.59
C PHE A 105 12.85 6.03 7.06
N LEU A 106 12.86 6.38 8.35
CA LEU A 106 11.90 7.33 8.93
C LEU A 106 11.97 8.69 8.25
N ARG A 107 13.18 9.24 8.08
CA ARG A 107 13.37 10.52 7.37
C ARG A 107 12.86 10.46 5.93
N TYR A 108 13.15 9.37 5.23
CA TYR A 108 12.70 9.19 3.85
C TYR A 108 11.18 9.13 3.76
N GLN A 109 10.53 8.36 4.65
CA GLN A 109 9.07 8.22 4.67
C GLN A 109 8.39 9.56 5.00
N VAL A 110 8.90 10.29 5.99
CA VAL A 110 8.34 11.60 6.35
C VAL A 110 8.53 12.61 5.21
N ALA A 111 9.73 12.76 4.68
CA ALA A 111 10.03 13.78 3.68
C ALA A 111 9.42 13.47 2.30
N GLY A 112 9.31 12.19 1.94
CA GLY A 112 8.85 11.73 0.62
C GLY A 112 7.34 11.44 0.53
N SER A 113 6.55 11.79 1.53
CA SER A 113 5.12 11.48 1.58
C SER A 113 4.27 12.64 2.12
N PRO A 114 2.93 12.56 2.06
CA PRO A 114 2.05 13.56 2.66
C PRO A 114 2.22 13.75 4.19
N LEU A 115 3.02 12.90 4.85
CA LEU A 115 3.38 13.06 6.27
C LEU A 115 4.25 14.27 6.54
N ALA A 116 4.92 14.84 5.53
CA ALA A 116 5.77 16.02 5.70
C ALA A 116 5.01 17.18 6.35
N GLY A 117 3.73 17.41 5.96
CA GLY A 117 2.89 18.46 6.54
C GLY A 117 2.64 18.26 8.04
N PRO A 118 1.93 17.19 8.45
CA PRO A 118 1.64 16.92 9.86
C PRO A 118 2.88 16.86 10.75
N VAL A 119 3.97 16.25 10.28
CA VAL A 119 5.21 16.13 11.07
C VAL A 119 5.92 17.49 11.21
N SER A 120 5.90 18.35 10.20
CA SER A 120 6.51 19.68 10.28
C SER A 120 5.71 20.64 11.17
N GLN A 121 4.40 20.46 11.28
CA GLN A 121 3.51 21.27 12.11
C GLN A 121 3.49 20.82 13.58
N ALA A 122 3.98 19.62 13.87
CA ALA A 122 4.07 19.12 15.23
C ALA A 122 5.10 19.91 16.06
N ASP A 123 4.84 20.04 17.37
CA ASP A 123 5.81 20.59 18.30
C ASP A 123 7.07 19.70 18.38
N ASP A 124 8.19 20.28 18.81
CA ASP A 124 9.49 19.59 18.85
C ASP A 124 9.45 18.35 19.75
N ARG A 125 8.71 18.39 20.86
CA ARG A 125 8.59 17.27 21.80
C ARG A 125 7.87 16.08 21.17
N SER A 126 6.74 16.33 20.54
CA SER A 126 5.93 15.31 19.86
C SER A 126 6.70 14.69 18.69
N ARG A 127 7.37 15.53 17.89
CA ARG A 127 8.21 15.07 16.77
C ARG A 127 9.40 14.21 17.25
N GLN A 128 10.08 14.63 18.30
CA GLN A 128 11.19 13.89 18.89
C GLN A 128 10.72 12.54 19.47
N ALA A 129 9.60 12.53 20.22
CA ALA A 129 9.04 11.34 20.81
C ALA A 129 8.60 10.32 19.75
N LEU A 130 7.96 10.78 18.65
CA LEU A 130 7.59 9.95 17.50
C LEU A 130 8.83 9.28 16.90
N MET A 131 9.86 10.08 16.56
CA MET A 131 11.06 9.56 15.93
C MET A 131 11.81 8.58 16.82
N GLN A 132 11.90 8.87 18.12
CA GLN A 132 12.55 8.02 19.11
C GLN A 132 11.80 6.69 19.28
N MET A 133 10.47 6.74 19.44
CA MET A 133 9.64 5.54 19.56
C MET A 133 9.77 4.65 18.34
N ALA A 134 9.58 5.23 17.14
CA ALA A 134 9.66 4.47 15.90
C ALA A 134 11.05 3.90 15.66
N SER A 135 12.11 4.69 15.84
CA SER A 135 13.49 4.22 15.67
C SER A 135 13.83 3.08 16.62
N THR A 136 13.46 3.21 17.91
CA THR A 136 13.70 2.14 18.90
C THR A 136 13.00 0.84 18.53
N ALA A 137 11.72 0.91 18.14
CA ALA A 137 10.97 -0.30 17.76
C ALA A 137 11.51 -0.94 16.46
N LEU A 138 12.04 -0.12 15.54
CA LEU A 138 12.61 -0.59 14.28
C LEU A 138 14.01 -1.22 14.44
N GLN A 139 14.70 -1.06 15.56
CA GLN A 139 16.02 -1.66 15.79
C GLN A 139 15.99 -3.20 15.67
N THR A 140 14.85 -3.84 15.92
CA THR A 140 14.69 -5.29 15.72
C THR A 140 14.95 -5.75 14.28
N PHE A 141 14.90 -4.84 13.30
CA PHE A 141 15.17 -5.09 11.88
C PHE A 141 16.53 -4.59 11.42
N ALA A 142 17.34 -4.05 12.33
CA ALA A 142 18.71 -3.62 12.04
C ALA A 142 19.70 -4.77 12.23
N SER A 143 20.75 -4.81 11.40
CA SER A 143 21.84 -5.77 11.46
C SER A 143 23.16 -5.10 11.04
N ALA A 144 24.27 -5.84 11.07
CA ALA A 144 25.54 -5.37 10.56
C ALA A 144 25.49 -5.00 9.05
N ASP A 145 24.59 -5.64 8.30
CA ASP A 145 24.41 -5.41 6.85
C ASP A 145 23.42 -4.27 6.54
N GLY A 146 22.92 -3.55 7.55
CA GLY A 146 22.00 -2.44 7.42
C GLY A 146 20.62 -2.75 8.04
N PHE A 147 19.60 -2.09 7.51
CA PHE A 147 18.23 -2.17 8.01
C PHE A 147 17.30 -2.73 6.92
N ALA A 148 16.54 -3.79 7.23
CA ALA A 148 15.61 -4.40 6.29
C ALA A 148 14.43 -5.09 6.97
N PHE A 149 13.22 -4.93 6.40
CA PHE A 149 12.02 -5.61 6.85
C PHE A 149 11.17 -6.07 5.65
N PRO A 150 10.28 -7.07 5.84
CA PRO A 150 9.41 -7.55 4.77
C PRO A 150 8.36 -6.52 4.38
N ILE A 151 7.96 -6.54 3.11
CA ILE A 151 6.78 -5.85 2.59
C ILE A 151 6.00 -6.81 1.71
N GLU A 152 4.70 -6.95 1.94
CA GLU A 152 3.84 -7.80 1.15
C GLU A 152 3.07 -7.00 0.11
N GLY A 153 2.93 -7.58 -1.08
CA GLY A 153 2.08 -7.04 -2.14
C GLY A 153 1.22 -8.13 -2.76
N ASN A 154 0.02 -7.76 -3.18
CA ASN A 154 -0.93 -8.63 -3.88
C ASN A 154 -0.93 -8.27 -5.37
N VAL A 155 -0.56 -9.23 -6.20
CA VAL A 155 -0.66 -9.15 -7.66
C VAL A 155 -1.96 -9.81 -8.10
N ALA A 156 -2.89 -9.03 -8.67
CA ALA A 156 -4.11 -9.55 -9.26
C ALA A 156 -4.00 -9.54 -10.78
N VAL A 157 -4.32 -10.66 -11.40
CA VAL A 157 -4.44 -10.80 -12.86
C VAL A 157 -5.88 -11.18 -13.18
N ALA A 158 -6.52 -10.44 -14.10
CA ALA A 158 -7.89 -10.68 -14.49
C ALA A 158 -8.08 -10.51 -16.00
N ARG A 159 -9.18 -11.04 -16.56
CA ARG A 159 -9.48 -10.96 -18.00
C ARG A 159 -10.80 -10.25 -18.25
N LYS A 160 -10.82 -9.43 -19.31
CA LYS A 160 -12.08 -8.96 -19.89
C LYS A 160 -12.70 -10.12 -20.66
N LEU A 161 -13.79 -10.68 -20.13
CA LEU A 161 -14.52 -11.74 -20.83
C LEU A 161 -15.13 -11.21 -22.13
N PRO A 162 -15.20 -12.01 -23.19
CA PRO A 162 -15.95 -11.67 -24.39
C PRO A 162 -17.41 -11.37 -24.00
N VAL A 163 -18.04 -10.43 -24.69
CA VAL A 163 -19.48 -10.24 -24.59
C VAL A 163 -20.10 -11.51 -25.20
N ALA A 164 -20.85 -12.28 -24.39
CA ALA A 164 -21.63 -13.39 -24.92
C ALA A 164 -22.63 -12.81 -25.93
N TYR A 165 -22.47 -13.12 -27.20
CA TYR A 165 -23.53 -12.87 -28.18
C TYR A 165 -24.76 -13.66 -27.69
N ARG A 166 -25.77 -12.96 -27.22
CA ARG A 166 -27.10 -13.57 -27.11
C ARG A 166 -27.59 -13.78 -28.55
N ALA A 167 -27.60 -15.03 -28.98
CA ALA A 167 -28.29 -15.46 -30.18
C ALA A 167 -29.79 -15.24 -30.02
#